data_bed00fe0edb74de5385d0267e894209a
#
_entry.id   bed00fe0edb74de5385d0267e894209a
#
_cell.length_a   1.000
_cell.length_b   1.000
_cell.length_c   1.000
_cell.angle_alpha   90.00
_cell.angle_beta   90.00
_cell.angle_gamma   90.00
#
_symmetry.space_group_name_H-M   'P 1'
#
loop_
_entity.id
_entity.type
_entity.pdbx_description
1 polymer ?
#
loop_
_entity_poly.entity_id
_entity_poly.type
_entity_poly.pdbx_seq_one_letter_code
_entity_poly.pdbx_strand_id
1 'polypeptide(L)'
;PQDKKEKAEVLAELKDETRTMVIYEAPHRLQKTLAELFDTLGDRKITLCRELTKRHETIEQFVLSEAINYYEEHEPRGEYVMVIEGMDVAAAKAERQQEFLSMTIEEHVAMYEKQGMTKKDAIKQAAADRGVPKREVYNVVMR
;
A
#
# COMPACT_ATOMS: atom_id res chain seq x y z
N PRO A 1 16.85 -8.38 -3.61
CA PRO A 1 18.10 -8.06 -2.91
C PRO A 1 18.36 -9.03 -1.76
N GLN A 2 19.62 -9.37 -1.54
CA GLN A 2 20.01 -10.27 -0.44
C GLN A 2 20.32 -9.48 0.85
N ASP A 3 20.73 -8.24 0.68
CA ASP A 3 20.98 -7.34 1.81
C ASP A 3 19.64 -6.87 2.42
N LYS A 4 19.53 -6.99 3.73
CA LYS A 4 18.31 -6.67 4.49
C LYS A 4 17.93 -5.19 4.39
N LYS A 5 18.93 -4.31 4.38
CA LYS A 5 18.72 -2.86 4.26
C LYS A 5 18.26 -2.48 2.86
N GLU A 6 18.95 -3.00 1.84
CA GLU A 6 18.58 -2.79 0.44
C GLU A 6 17.17 -3.31 0.13
N LYS A 7 16.82 -4.46 0.68
CA LYS A 7 15.48 -5.04 0.55
C LYS A 7 14.42 -4.14 1.16
N ALA A 8 14.66 -3.57 2.33
CA ALA A 8 13.73 -2.64 2.98
C ALA A 8 13.54 -1.36 2.16
N GLU A 9 14.61 -0.83 1.56
CA GLU A 9 14.55 0.34 0.67
C GLU A 9 13.73 0.05 -0.58
N VAL A 10 13.92 -1.09 -1.22
CA VAL A 10 13.16 -1.51 -2.41
C VAL A 10 11.68 -1.69 -2.06
N LEU A 11 11.36 -2.33 -0.95
CA LEU A 11 9.97 -2.50 -0.51
C LEU A 11 9.28 -1.16 -0.25
N ALA A 12 10.00 -0.20 0.35
CA ALA A 12 9.48 1.14 0.59
C ALA A 12 9.14 1.87 -0.72
N GLU A 13 9.97 1.71 -1.75
CA GLU A 13 9.70 2.27 -3.09
C GLU A 13 8.48 1.61 -3.75
N LEU A 14 8.29 0.31 -3.56
CA LEU A 14 7.17 -0.43 -4.14
C LEU A 14 5.83 -0.05 -3.54
N LYS A 15 5.80 0.47 -2.33
CA LYS A 15 4.57 0.84 -1.63
C LYS A 15 3.70 1.81 -2.43
N ASP A 16 4.31 2.81 -3.06
CA ASP A 16 3.62 3.85 -3.81
C ASP A 16 3.59 3.59 -5.33
N GLU A 17 4.10 2.44 -5.76
CA GLU A 17 4.11 2.08 -7.18
C GLU A 17 2.68 1.83 -7.69
N THR A 18 2.29 2.56 -8.71
CA THR A 18 0.95 2.46 -9.33
C THR A 18 0.89 1.48 -10.49
N ARG A 19 2.04 1.14 -11.06
CA ARG A 19 2.14 0.18 -12.15
C ARG A 19 2.14 -1.25 -11.62
N THR A 20 1.71 -2.19 -12.43
CA THR A 20 1.85 -3.62 -12.14
C THR A 20 3.32 -3.98 -11.94
N MET A 21 3.60 -4.72 -10.88
CA MET A 21 4.95 -5.15 -10.53
C MET A 21 5.15 -6.62 -10.84
N VAL A 22 6.34 -6.98 -11.31
CA VAL A 22 6.72 -8.36 -11.59
C VAL A 22 7.96 -8.70 -10.77
N ILE A 23 7.86 -9.74 -9.96
CA ILE A 23 8.94 -10.21 -9.08
C ILE A 23 9.18 -11.69 -9.31
N TYR A 24 10.46 -12.06 -9.49
CA TYR A 24 10.89 -13.45 -9.56
C TYR A 24 11.29 -13.93 -8.17
N GLU A 25 10.84 -15.13 -7.78
CA GLU A 25 11.17 -15.65 -6.46
C GLU A 25 11.39 -17.17 -6.47
N ALA A 26 12.35 -17.61 -5.66
CA ALA A 26 12.63 -19.01 -5.43
C ALA A 26 11.64 -19.59 -4.41
N PRO A 27 11.34 -20.91 -4.49
CA PRO A 27 10.32 -21.52 -3.63
C PRO A 27 10.63 -21.41 -2.14
N HIS A 28 11.88 -21.50 -1.74
CA HIS A 28 12.30 -21.43 -0.32
C HIS A 28 12.18 -20.02 0.29
N ARG A 29 11.99 -18.99 -0.54
CA ARG A 29 11.79 -17.59 -0.09
C ARG A 29 10.40 -17.07 -0.31
N LEU A 30 9.55 -17.83 -1.00
CA LEU A 30 8.21 -17.37 -1.39
C LEU A 30 7.36 -16.94 -0.18
N GLN A 31 7.28 -17.76 0.86
CA GLN A 31 6.47 -17.47 2.05
C GLN A 31 6.92 -16.19 2.75
N LYS A 32 8.21 -16.01 2.92
CA LYS A 32 8.79 -14.80 3.53
C LYS A 32 8.50 -13.56 2.69
N THR A 33 8.69 -13.66 1.38
CA THR A 33 8.46 -12.55 0.45
C THR A 33 6.99 -12.15 0.42
N LEU A 34 6.07 -13.11 0.40
CA LEU A 34 4.62 -12.83 0.49
C LEU A 34 4.27 -12.07 1.76
N ALA A 35 4.80 -12.48 2.91
CA ALA A 35 4.57 -11.81 4.19
C ALA A 35 5.12 -10.36 4.18
N GLU A 36 6.32 -10.16 3.67
CA GLU A 36 6.94 -8.84 3.57
C GLU A 36 6.17 -7.91 2.61
N LEU A 37 5.68 -8.44 1.49
CA LEU A 37 4.84 -7.68 0.56
C LEU A 37 3.50 -7.30 1.20
N PHE A 38 2.87 -8.21 1.92
CA PHE A 38 1.64 -7.91 2.64
C PHE A 38 1.82 -6.81 3.68
N ASP A 39 2.88 -6.88 4.48
CA ASP A 39 3.18 -5.88 5.50
C ASP A 39 3.45 -4.50 4.91
N THR A 40 4.06 -4.45 3.74
CA THR A 40 4.44 -3.19 3.08
C THR A 40 3.34 -2.61 2.20
N LEU A 41 2.70 -3.46 1.38
CA LEU A 41 1.75 -3.03 0.34
C LEU A 41 0.29 -3.11 0.76
N GLY A 42 -0.01 -3.83 1.84
CA GLY A 42 -1.38 -4.21 2.18
C GLY A 42 -1.86 -5.39 1.32
N ASP A 43 -3.15 -5.63 1.34
CA ASP A 43 -3.74 -6.81 0.71
C ASP A 43 -4.02 -6.59 -0.78
N ARG A 44 -2.96 -6.63 -1.59
CA ARG A 44 -3.01 -6.46 -3.04
C ARG A 44 -3.37 -7.75 -3.76
N LYS A 45 -4.00 -7.62 -4.91
CA LYS A 45 -4.20 -8.74 -5.83
C LYS A 45 -2.86 -9.17 -6.40
N ILE A 46 -2.63 -10.48 -6.42
CA ILE A 46 -1.41 -11.11 -6.92
C ILE A 46 -1.76 -12.29 -7.81
N THR A 47 -1.01 -12.43 -8.89
CA THR A 47 -1.05 -13.62 -9.74
C THR A 47 0.27 -14.36 -9.55
N LEU A 48 0.21 -15.61 -9.13
CA LEU A 48 1.37 -16.46 -8.97
C LEU A 48 1.48 -17.40 -10.16
N CYS A 49 2.54 -17.23 -10.93
CA CYS A 49 2.89 -18.07 -12.07
C CYS A 49 4.01 -19.00 -11.63
N ARG A 50 3.72 -20.30 -11.54
CA ARG A 50 4.71 -21.31 -11.19
C ARG A 50 5.16 -22.04 -12.43
N GLU A 51 6.46 -22.27 -12.57
CA GLU A 51 7.05 -23.00 -13.69
C GLU A 51 6.58 -22.46 -15.06
N LEU A 52 6.54 -21.15 -15.20
CA LEU A 52 6.05 -20.45 -16.39
C LEU A 52 6.78 -20.95 -17.65
N THR A 53 6.03 -21.24 -18.71
CA THR A 53 6.48 -21.82 -19.99
C THR A 53 7.03 -23.25 -19.88
N LYS A 54 6.96 -23.89 -18.72
CA LYS A 54 7.38 -25.28 -18.51
C LYS A 54 6.18 -26.23 -18.50
N ARG A 55 6.44 -27.54 -18.47
CA ARG A 55 5.43 -28.59 -18.54
C ARG A 55 4.37 -28.54 -17.43
N HIS A 56 4.78 -28.16 -16.22
CA HIS A 56 3.89 -28.10 -15.05
C HIS A 56 3.54 -26.65 -14.66
N GLU A 57 3.33 -25.81 -15.66
CA GLU A 57 2.92 -24.44 -15.45
C GLU A 57 1.59 -24.35 -14.71
N THR A 58 1.54 -23.51 -13.67
CA THR A 58 0.31 -23.14 -13.00
C THR A 58 0.21 -21.61 -12.88
N ILE A 59 -0.99 -21.08 -13.06
CA ILE A 59 -1.29 -19.65 -12.93
C ILE A 59 -2.48 -19.52 -12.00
N GLU A 60 -2.26 -18.92 -10.83
CA GLU A 60 -3.28 -18.78 -9.80
C GLU A 60 -3.39 -17.34 -9.32
N GLN A 61 -4.62 -16.87 -9.14
CA GLN A 61 -4.90 -15.52 -8.64
C GLN A 61 -5.33 -15.57 -7.18
N PHE A 62 -4.75 -14.67 -6.39
CA PHE A 62 -5.02 -14.49 -4.96
C PHE A 62 -5.03 -13.00 -4.61
N VAL A 63 -5.52 -12.64 -3.43
CA VAL A 63 -4.99 -11.50 -2.69
C VAL A 63 -3.85 -11.99 -1.81
N LEU A 64 -2.95 -11.10 -1.39
CA LEU A 64 -1.74 -11.51 -0.64
C LEU A 64 -2.04 -12.33 0.61
N SER A 65 -3.07 -11.98 1.38
CA SER A 65 -3.49 -12.74 2.57
C SER A 65 -3.92 -14.16 2.25
N GLU A 66 -4.64 -14.37 1.16
CA GLU A 66 -5.05 -15.70 0.69
C GLU A 66 -3.83 -16.53 0.26
N ALA A 67 -2.88 -15.91 -0.45
CA ALA A 67 -1.65 -16.59 -0.87
C ALA A 67 -0.81 -17.02 0.33
N ILE A 68 -0.68 -16.17 1.34
CA ILE A 68 0.02 -16.49 2.59
C ILE A 68 -0.61 -17.71 3.26
N ASN A 69 -1.93 -17.72 3.43
CA ASN A 69 -2.65 -18.83 4.04
C ASN A 69 -2.52 -20.13 3.23
N TYR A 70 -2.61 -20.04 1.90
CA TYR A 70 -2.45 -21.19 1.02
C TYR A 70 -1.08 -21.86 1.19
N TYR A 71 0.00 -21.08 1.23
CA TYR A 71 1.36 -21.62 1.34
C TYR A 71 1.78 -21.95 2.78
N GLU A 72 0.96 -21.67 3.77
CA GLU A 72 1.13 -22.27 5.12
C GLU A 72 0.79 -23.76 5.12
N GLU A 73 -0.16 -24.18 4.29
CA GLU A 73 -0.62 -25.57 4.18
C GLU A 73 -0.03 -26.32 2.99
N HIS A 74 0.53 -25.60 2.00
CA HIS A 74 1.09 -26.17 0.79
C HIS A 74 2.54 -25.75 0.64
N GLU A 75 3.43 -26.71 0.49
CA GLU A 75 4.84 -26.45 0.30
C GLU A 75 5.11 -25.80 -1.08
N PRO A 76 5.79 -24.64 -1.15
CA PRO A 76 6.16 -24.06 -2.42
C PRO A 76 7.15 -24.92 -3.20
N ARG A 77 6.90 -25.11 -4.49
CA ARG A 77 7.75 -25.90 -5.39
C ARG A 77 7.95 -25.19 -6.72
N GLY A 78 9.14 -25.35 -7.28
CA GLY A 78 9.49 -24.73 -8.56
C GLY A 78 9.78 -23.25 -8.44
N GLU A 79 9.89 -22.59 -9.57
CA GLU A 79 10.17 -21.16 -9.65
C GLU A 79 8.90 -20.35 -9.85
N TYR A 80 8.81 -19.21 -9.18
CA TYR A 80 7.64 -18.33 -9.19
C TYR A 80 7.94 -17.01 -9.87
N VAL A 81 6.98 -16.58 -10.66
CA VAL A 81 6.86 -15.19 -11.12
C VAL A 81 5.61 -14.62 -10.45
N MET A 82 5.79 -13.57 -9.67
CA MET A 82 4.71 -12.88 -8.98
C MET A 82 4.35 -11.63 -9.77
N VAL A 83 3.08 -11.52 -10.17
CA VAL A 83 2.54 -10.32 -10.82
C VAL A 83 1.62 -9.64 -9.80
N ILE A 84 2.02 -8.47 -9.33
CA ILE A 84 1.37 -7.77 -8.24
C ILE A 84 0.71 -6.51 -8.77
N GLU A 85 -0.56 -6.31 -8.43
CA GLU A 85 -1.30 -5.10 -8.78
C GLU A 85 -0.65 -3.88 -8.10
N GLY A 86 -0.48 -2.81 -8.87
CA GLY A 86 0.00 -1.53 -8.35
C GLY A 86 -1.00 -0.86 -7.40
N MET A 87 -0.57 0.21 -6.74
CA MET A 87 -1.42 0.99 -5.85
C MET A 87 -2.58 1.61 -6.63
N ASP A 88 -3.81 1.41 -6.15
CA ASP A 88 -4.98 2.11 -6.65
C ASP A 88 -5.00 3.52 -6.04
N VAL A 89 -4.66 4.51 -6.86
CA VAL A 89 -4.57 5.92 -6.44
C VAL A 89 -5.93 6.44 -5.94
N ALA A 90 -7.02 6.06 -6.60
CA ALA A 90 -8.36 6.49 -6.20
C ALA A 90 -8.77 5.88 -4.85
N ALA A 91 -8.53 4.58 -4.65
CA ALA A 91 -8.81 3.90 -3.39
C ALA A 91 -7.94 4.45 -2.24
N ALA A 92 -6.64 4.66 -2.48
CA ALA A 92 -5.74 5.24 -1.50
C ALA A 92 -6.16 6.66 -1.09
N LYS A 93 -6.59 7.47 -2.06
CA LYS A 93 -7.10 8.81 -1.81
C LYS A 93 -8.39 8.79 -0.99
N ALA A 94 -9.31 7.90 -1.31
CA ALA A 94 -10.58 7.75 -0.59
C ALA A 94 -10.34 7.30 0.86
N GLU A 95 -9.45 6.35 1.07
CA GLU A 95 -9.06 5.86 2.40
C GLU A 95 -8.43 6.96 3.24
N ARG A 96 -7.51 7.73 2.67
CA ARG A 96 -6.90 8.88 3.33
C ARG A 96 -7.92 9.96 3.69
N GLN A 97 -8.88 10.21 2.80
CA GLN A 97 -9.97 11.15 3.07
C GLN A 97 -10.83 10.70 4.25
N GLN A 98 -11.13 9.40 4.36
CA GLN A 98 -11.85 8.84 5.51
C GLN A 98 -11.09 8.98 6.81
N GLU A 99 -9.77 8.77 6.80
CA GLU A 99 -8.92 8.99 7.98
C GLU A 99 -9.02 10.45 8.45
N PHE A 100 -8.96 11.41 7.53
CA PHE A 100 -9.11 12.82 7.87
C PHE A 100 -10.50 13.14 8.40
N LEU A 101 -11.55 12.52 7.88
CA LEU A 101 -12.92 12.71 8.36
C LEU A 101 -13.15 12.13 9.76
N SER A 102 -12.30 11.20 10.22
CA SER A 102 -12.38 10.63 11.56
C SER A 102 -11.90 11.58 12.66
N MET A 103 -11.11 12.60 12.30
CA MET A 103 -10.65 13.63 13.23
C MET A 103 -11.49 14.89 13.09
N THR A 104 -11.53 15.72 14.14
CA THR A 104 -12.22 17.00 14.07
C THR A 104 -11.49 17.98 13.16
N ILE A 105 -12.18 19.01 12.69
CA ILE A 105 -11.56 20.05 11.85
C ILE A 105 -10.44 20.75 12.63
N GLU A 106 -10.63 21.02 13.90
CA GLU A 106 -9.63 21.64 14.78
C GLU A 106 -8.37 20.78 14.92
N GLU A 107 -8.54 19.47 15.14
CA GLU A 107 -7.45 18.51 15.24
C GLU A 107 -6.68 18.41 13.90
N HIS A 108 -7.40 18.42 12.79
CA HIS A 108 -6.82 18.35 11.46
C HIS A 108 -5.94 19.58 11.15
N VAL A 109 -6.43 20.77 11.44
CA VAL A 109 -5.65 22.02 11.28
C VAL A 109 -4.45 22.04 12.23
N ALA A 110 -4.66 21.66 13.50
CA ALA A 110 -3.57 21.60 14.50
C ALA A 110 -2.46 20.63 14.09
N MET A 111 -2.80 19.52 13.46
CA MET A 111 -1.81 18.57 12.94
C MET A 111 -0.86 19.23 11.95
N TYR A 112 -1.39 19.99 11.01
CA TYR A 112 -0.55 20.70 10.02
C TYR A 112 0.24 21.85 10.63
N GLU A 113 -0.31 22.56 11.63
CA GLU A 113 0.43 23.58 12.35
C GLU A 113 1.64 23.00 13.08
N LYS A 114 1.51 21.82 13.68
CA LYS A 114 2.60 21.08 14.32
C LYS A 114 3.68 20.64 13.33
N GLN A 115 3.32 20.45 12.05
CA GLN A 115 4.27 20.13 10.98
C GLN A 115 5.00 21.37 10.43
N GLY A 116 4.72 22.54 10.97
CA GLY A 116 5.37 23.78 10.58
C GLY A 116 4.61 24.65 9.59
N MET A 117 3.37 24.29 9.24
CA MET A 117 2.53 25.12 8.39
C MET A 117 1.99 26.33 9.14
N THR A 118 1.83 27.43 8.41
CA THR A 118 1.08 28.59 8.93
C THR A 118 -0.40 28.20 9.10
N LYS A 119 -1.10 28.87 10.01
CA LYS A 119 -2.53 28.62 10.22
C LYS A 119 -3.35 28.75 8.93
N LYS A 120 -3.02 29.75 8.11
CA LYS A 120 -3.67 29.97 6.82
C LYS A 120 -3.47 28.80 5.86
N ASP A 121 -2.24 28.28 5.78
CA ASP A 121 -1.91 27.16 4.91
C ASP A 121 -2.47 25.85 5.45
N ALA A 122 -2.46 25.65 6.78
CA ALA A 122 -3.07 24.51 7.44
C ALA A 122 -4.59 24.43 7.18
N ILE A 123 -5.29 25.56 7.25
CA ILE A 123 -6.72 25.64 6.91
C ILE A 123 -6.97 25.29 5.45
N LYS A 124 -6.15 25.81 4.56
CA LYS A 124 -6.25 25.52 3.12
C LYS A 124 -6.04 24.03 2.82
N GLN A 125 -5.03 23.44 3.44
CA GLN A 125 -4.70 22.02 3.25
C GLN A 125 -5.79 21.11 3.84
N ALA A 126 -6.24 21.40 5.05
CA ALA A 126 -7.31 20.64 5.69
C ALA A 126 -8.62 20.68 4.87
N ALA A 127 -8.96 21.82 4.32
CA ALA A 127 -10.14 21.96 3.46
C ALA A 127 -10.01 21.10 2.19
N ALA A 128 -8.84 21.12 1.54
CA ALA A 128 -8.57 20.30 0.37
C ALA A 128 -8.65 18.80 0.70
N ASP A 129 -8.05 18.36 1.81
CA ASP A 129 -8.04 16.96 2.24
C ASP A 129 -9.46 16.46 2.54
N ARG A 130 -10.30 17.30 3.13
CA ARG A 130 -11.68 16.95 3.50
C ARG A 130 -12.67 17.12 2.35
N GLY A 131 -12.26 17.74 1.26
CA GLY A 131 -13.14 18.01 0.12
C GLY A 131 -14.23 19.05 0.43
N VAL A 132 -13.97 20.00 1.33
CA VAL A 132 -14.91 21.03 1.75
C VAL A 132 -14.38 22.43 1.40
N PRO A 133 -15.25 23.45 1.29
CA PRO A 133 -14.81 24.82 1.07
C PRO A 133 -13.93 25.34 2.21
N LYS A 134 -12.90 26.08 1.87
CA LYS A 134 -11.97 26.70 2.85
C LYS A 134 -12.72 27.50 3.92
N ARG A 135 -13.80 28.18 3.54
CA ARG A 135 -14.62 28.98 4.42
C ARG A 135 -15.23 28.16 5.57
N GLU A 136 -15.61 26.92 5.30
CA GLU A 136 -16.17 26.02 6.31
C GLU A 136 -15.14 25.70 7.39
N VAL A 137 -13.91 25.36 7.00
CA VAL A 137 -12.82 25.10 7.94
C VAL A 137 -12.45 26.36 8.71
N TYR A 138 -12.36 27.48 8.03
CA TYR A 138 -12.06 28.78 8.62
C TYR A 138 -13.07 29.14 9.72
N ASN A 139 -14.37 29.00 9.44
CA ASN A 139 -15.43 29.34 10.39
C ASN A 139 -15.39 28.49 11.67
N VAL A 140 -14.96 27.24 11.56
CA VAL A 140 -14.83 26.34 12.72
C VAL A 140 -13.61 26.72 13.56
N VAL A 141 -12.47 26.97 12.93
CA VAL A 141 -11.18 27.20 13.60
C VAL A 141 -11.07 28.62 14.17
N MET A 142 -11.72 29.59 13.57
CA MET A 142 -11.65 31.01 13.94
C MET A 142 -12.83 31.50 14.76
N ARG A 143 -13.62 30.59 15.32
CA ARG A 143 -14.70 30.94 16.27
C ARG A 143 -14.16 31.46 17.57
#